data_1ecf531c6e8714d1c3cb5b6bba902916
#
_entry.id   1ecf531c6e8714d1c3cb5b6bba902916
#
_cell.length_a   1.000
_cell.length_b   1.000
_cell.length_c   1.000
_cell.angle_alpha   90.00
_cell.angle_beta   90.00
_cell.angle_gamma   90.00
#
_symmetry.space_group_name_H-M   'P 1'
#
loop_
_entity.id
_entity.type
_entity.pdbx_description
1 polymer ?
#
loop_
_entity_poly.entity_id
_entity_poly.type
_entity_poly.pdbx_seq_one_letter_code
_entity_poly.pdbx_strand_id
1 'polypeptide(L)'
;MARVFLSAPYMGDNEERYVKEVFESNYIAPLGEFVDRFEQSIKDYCQISNALALNSATAGLHLALRTLGIGDGDVVLASTFTFAASVNPIMYERCEPVFIDSDESWNLSPKLLKQAIIKSPKKPKALILTHLYGQAAKIDEILEICKNEDIKVIEDAAEALGGFYGNKALGTFGDAGVYSFNGNKIITTSGGGMLVSNDEKLVAKARYYSTQAREPLLHYEHLDYGYNYRLSNV
;
A
#
# COMPACT_ATOMS: atom_id res chain seq x y z
N MET A 1 27.24 -5.77 -25.93
CA MET A 1 26.06 -6.51 -25.46
C MET A 1 24.95 -5.53 -25.21
N ALA A 2 23.72 -5.83 -25.66
CA ALA A 2 22.58 -5.03 -25.31
C ALA A 2 22.33 -5.11 -23.80
N ARG A 3 22.02 -3.97 -23.16
CA ARG A 3 21.66 -3.92 -21.73
C ARG A 3 20.30 -4.61 -21.54
N VAL A 4 20.21 -5.54 -20.62
CA VAL A 4 18.97 -6.16 -20.20
C VAL A 4 18.48 -5.44 -18.95
N PHE A 5 17.26 -4.88 -19.01
CA PHE A 5 16.61 -4.23 -17.86
C PHE A 5 15.75 -5.27 -17.12
N LEU A 6 15.74 -5.21 -15.79
CA LEU A 6 14.89 -6.07 -14.97
C LEU A 6 13.40 -5.78 -15.23
N SER A 7 13.06 -4.51 -15.26
CA SER A 7 11.71 -4.04 -15.56
C SER A 7 11.83 -2.69 -16.26
N ALA A 8 11.42 -2.63 -17.52
CA ALA A 8 11.35 -1.39 -18.28
C ALA A 8 9.89 -0.97 -18.40
N PRO A 9 9.56 0.33 -18.33
CA PRO A 9 8.23 0.81 -18.64
C PRO A 9 7.83 0.38 -20.08
N TYR A 10 6.58 0.01 -20.22
CA TYR A 10 6.00 -0.34 -21.53
C TYR A 10 4.85 0.62 -21.81
N MET A 11 4.83 1.19 -23.03
CA MET A 11 3.75 2.03 -23.51
C MET A 11 2.87 1.20 -24.45
N GLY A 12 1.58 1.12 -24.13
CA GLY A 12 0.58 0.47 -24.97
C GLY A 12 -0.05 1.45 -25.97
N ASP A 13 -1.28 1.18 -26.36
CA ASP A 13 -1.97 1.97 -27.38
C ASP A 13 -2.92 3.04 -26.80
N ASN A 14 -3.13 3.05 -25.49
CA ASN A 14 -4.15 3.86 -24.84
C ASN A 14 -3.61 5.02 -24.01
N GLU A 15 -2.37 4.97 -23.54
CA GLU A 15 -1.81 5.92 -22.57
C GLU A 15 -1.82 7.35 -23.13
N GLU A 16 -1.32 7.53 -24.35
CA GLU A 16 -1.31 8.85 -24.99
C GLU A 16 -2.73 9.40 -25.20
N ARG A 17 -3.65 8.53 -25.58
CA ARG A 17 -5.06 8.89 -25.74
C ARG A 17 -5.68 9.36 -24.42
N TYR A 18 -5.48 8.64 -23.32
CA TYR A 18 -6.01 9.02 -22.01
C TYR A 18 -5.40 10.32 -21.50
N VAL A 19 -4.09 10.50 -21.65
CA VAL A 19 -3.43 11.77 -21.31
C VAL A 19 -4.03 12.92 -22.11
N LYS A 20 -4.25 12.73 -23.42
CA LYS A 20 -4.88 13.74 -24.28
C LYS A 20 -6.31 14.07 -23.82
N GLU A 21 -7.13 13.06 -23.50
CA GLU A 21 -8.48 13.25 -22.98
C GLU A 21 -8.49 14.08 -21.69
N VAL A 22 -7.53 13.83 -20.77
CA VAL A 22 -7.38 14.63 -19.53
C VAL A 22 -7.07 16.09 -19.87
N PHE A 23 -6.13 16.36 -20.81
CA PHE A 23 -5.80 17.73 -21.21
C PHE A 23 -6.97 18.42 -21.93
N GLU A 24 -7.72 17.72 -22.76
CA GLU A 24 -8.91 18.25 -23.43
C GLU A 24 -10.02 18.61 -22.44
N SER A 25 -10.14 17.86 -21.33
CA SER A 25 -11.06 18.19 -20.23
C SER A 25 -10.69 19.44 -19.46
N ASN A 26 -9.46 19.94 -19.62
CA ASN A 26 -8.85 21.02 -18.84
C ASN A 26 -8.76 20.74 -17.32
N TYR A 27 -8.95 19.49 -16.88
CA TYR A 27 -8.93 19.10 -15.48
C TYR A 27 -7.70 18.25 -15.15
N ILE A 28 -6.55 18.88 -15.04
CA ILE A 28 -5.25 18.25 -14.73
C ILE A 28 -4.93 18.22 -13.23
N ALA A 29 -5.86 18.67 -12.38
CA ALA A 29 -5.72 18.73 -10.92
C ALA A 29 -5.73 17.33 -10.28
N PRO A 30 -5.29 17.19 -9.02
CA PRO A 30 -5.54 15.99 -8.24
C PRO A 30 -7.05 15.74 -8.06
N LEU A 31 -7.44 14.46 -8.04
CA LEU A 31 -8.84 14.00 -8.14
C LEU A 31 -9.39 14.21 -9.55
N GLY A 32 -10.44 13.50 -9.88
CA GLY A 32 -11.12 13.62 -11.17
C GLY A 32 -11.46 12.26 -11.76
N GLU A 33 -12.15 12.28 -12.90
CA GLU A 33 -12.73 11.10 -13.54
C GLU A 33 -11.71 9.97 -13.77
N PHE A 34 -10.50 10.29 -14.21
CA PHE A 34 -9.48 9.26 -14.48
C PHE A 34 -8.93 8.63 -13.20
N VAL A 35 -8.86 9.38 -12.11
CA VAL A 35 -8.54 8.83 -10.78
C VAL A 35 -9.63 7.88 -10.33
N ASP A 36 -10.91 8.26 -10.45
CA ASP A 36 -12.06 7.42 -10.07
C ASP A 36 -12.11 6.13 -10.91
N ARG A 37 -11.89 6.24 -12.23
CA ARG A 37 -11.81 5.09 -13.15
C ARG A 37 -10.64 4.17 -12.80
N PHE A 38 -9.51 4.71 -12.40
CA PHE A 38 -8.36 3.94 -11.99
C PHE A 38 -8.63 3.16 -10.69
N GLU A 39 -9.21 3.83 -9.68
CA GLU A 39 -9.66 3.17 -8.45
C GLU A 39 -10.64 2.03 -8.75
N GLN A 40 -11.62 2.28 -9.63
CA GLN A 40 -12.59 1.26 -10.02
C GLN A 40 -11.94 0.08 -10.76
N SER A 41 -11.00 0.34 -11.68
CA SER A 41 -10.27 -0.71 -12.39
C SER A 41 -9.49 -1.63 -11.46
N ILE A 42 -8.86 -1.08 -10.41
CA ILE A 42 -8.16 -1.89 -9.40
C ILE A 42 -9.14 -2.68 -8.54
N LYS A 43 -10.27 -2.09 -8.15
CA LYS A 43 -11.32 -2.83 -7.42
C LYS A 43 -11.82 -4.03 -8.21
N ASP A 44 -12.11 -3.83 -9.50
CA ASP A 44 -12.62 -4.88 -10.37
C ASP A 44 -11.58 -5.97 -10.63
N TYR A 45 -10.33 -5.57 -10.87
CA TYR A 45 -9.24 -6.51 -11.14
C TYR A 45 -8.87 -7.35 -9.92
N CYS A 46 -8.72 -6.72 -8.76
CA CYS A 46 -8.31 -7.38 -7.52
C CYS A 46 -9.50 -7.99 -6.74
N GLN A 47 -10.75 -7.75 -7.18
CA GLN A 47 -11.96 -8.17 -6.47
C GLN A 47 -11.96 -7.68 -5.01
N ILE A 48 -11.65 -6.39 -4.81
CA ILE A 48 -11.59 -5.71 -3.52
C ILE A 48 -12.64 -4.60 -3.44
N SER A 49 -13.21 -4.38 -2.26
CA SER A 49 -14.37 -3.48 -2.12
C SER A 49 -14.00 -2.00 -2.28
N ASN A 50 -12.83 -1.58 -1.78
CA ASN A 50 -12.44 -0.18 -1.77
C ASN A 50 -10.99 0.00 -2.21
N ALA A 51 -10.75 1.09 -2.93
CA ALA A 51 -9.44 1.53 -3.40
C ALA A 51 -9.29 3.05 -3.26
N LEU A 52 -8.08 3.51 -3.01
CA LEU A 52 -7.70 4.92 -2.92
C LEU A 52 -6.41 5.16 -3.67
N ALA A 53 -6.48 5.91 -4.76
CA ALA A 53 -5.33 6.32 -5.55
C ALA A 53 -4.53 7.42 -4.81
N LEU A 54 -3.21 7.22 -4.75
CA LEU A 54 -2.27 8.05 -4.02
C LEU A 54 -1.06 8.36 -4.90
N ASN A 55 -0.28 9.37 -4.51
CA ASN A 55 0.94 9.76 -5.23
C ASN A 55 2.10 8.76 -5.08
N SER A 56 2.03 7.80 -4.16
CA SER A 56 3.02 6.73 -3.97
C SER A 56 2.49 5.59 -3.09
N ALA A 57 3.08 4.39 -3.23
CA ALA A 57 2.85 3.28 -2.31
C ALA A 57 3.29 3.60 -0.88
N THR A 58 4.38 4.36 -0.72
CA THR A 58 4.85 4.83 0.59
C THR A 58 3.78 5.63 1.32
N ALA A 59 3.07 6.51 0.60
CA ALA A 59 1.92 7.24 1.14
C ALA A 59 0.79 6.28 1.57
N GLY A 60 0.56 5.22 0.80
CA GLY A 60 -0.42 4.18 1.14
C GLY A 60 -0.08 3.43 2.43
N LEU A 61 1.16 2.98 2.59
CA LEU A 61 1.64 2.31 3.81
C LEU A 61 1.55 3.24 5.03
N HIS A 62 1.93 4.51 4.86
CA HIS A 62 1.84 5.51 5.91
C HIS A 62 0.38 5.73 6.35
N LEU A 63 -0.52 5.94 5.40
CA LEU A 63 -1.94 6.11 5.70
C LEU A 63 -2.57 4.85 6.31
N ALA A 64 -2.15 3.65 5.91
CA ALA A 64 -2.62 2.40 6.50
C ALA A 64 -2.27 2.33 8.00
N LEU A 65 -1.03 2.62 8.38
CA LEU A 65 -0.62 2.69 9.79
C LEU A 65 -1.46 3.72 10.57
N ARG A 66 -1.53 4.95 10.05
CA ARG A 66 -2.25 6.04 10.70
C ARG A 66 -3.74 5.76 10.87
N THR A 67 -4.39 5.19 9.86
CA THR A 67 -5.83 4.89 9.91
C THR A 67 -6.17 3.73 10.82
N LEU A 68 -5.26 2.77 10.97
CA LEU A 68 -5.37 1.68 11.94
C LEU A 68 -5.07 2.13 13.38
N GLY A 69 -4.72 3.40 13.58
CA GLY A 69 -4.42 3.96 14.91
C GLY A 69 -3.08 3.49 15.47
N ILE A 70 -2.14 3.17 14.59
CA ILE A 70 -0.78 2.73 14.93
C ILE A 70 0.13 3.96 14.88
N GLY A 71 0.82 4.26 15.97
CA GLY A 71 1.59 5.50 16.11
C GLY A 71 2.64 5.43 17.22
N ASP A 72 2.96 6.59 17.78
CA ASP A 72 4.08 6.85 18.66
C ASP A 72 4.33 5.76 19.72
N GLY A 73 5.50 5.12 19.63
CA GLY A 73 5.94 4.07 20.55
C GLY A 73 5.29 2.70 20.36
N ASP A 74 4.40 2.52 19.37
CA ASP A 74 3.90 1.20 18.99
C ASP A 74 4.97 0.40 18.24
N VAL A 75 4.96 -0.92 18.40
CA VAL A 75 5.86 -1.82 17.67
C VAL A 75 5.21 -2.30 16.39
N VAL A 76 5.93 -2.15 15.27
CA VAL A 76 5.54 -2.64 13.95
C VAL A 76 6.59 -3.63 13.43
N LEU A 77 6.12 -4.82 13.06
CA LEU A 77 6.95 -5.87 12.49
C LEU A 77 7.13 -5.62 10.98
N ALA A 78 8.31 -5.91 10.44
CA ALA A 78 8.60 -5.77 9.01
C ALA A 78 9.68 -6.75 8.56
N SER A 79 9.71 -7.06 7.25
CA SER A 79 10.76 -7.88 6.67
C SER A 79 12.12 -7.15 6.69
N THR A 80 13.22 -7.87 6.90
CA THR A 80 14.58 -7.36 6.67
C THR A 80 14.86 -7.19 5.17
N PHE A 81 14.38 -8.15 4.38
CA PHE A 81 14.56 -8.12 2.94
C PHE A 81 13.35 -7.48 2.26
N THR A 82 13.42 -6.18 2.11
CA THR A 82 12.41 -5.36 1.47
C THR A 82 13.00 -4.04 0.99
N PHE A 83 12.25 -3.30 0.19
CA PHE A 83 12.60 -1.93 -0.15
C PHE A 83 12.38 -0.99 1.06
N ALA A 84 13.25 0.02 1.24
CA ALA A 84 13.18 0.92 2.40
C ALA A 84 11.82 1.59 2.59
N ALA A 85 11.05 1.76 1.51
CA ALA A 85 9.71 2.35 1.58
C ALA A 85 8.70 1.52 2.39
N SER A 86 8.92 0.22 2.58
CA SER A 86 8.09 -0.60 3.48
C SER A 86 8.31 -0.23 4.95
N VAL A 87 9.49 0.28 5.29
CA VAL A 87 9.89 0.57 6.68
C VAL A 87 9.79 2.05 7.03
N ASN A 88 10.09 2.94 6.10
CA ASN A 88 10.09 4.38 6.34
C ASN A 88 8.78 4.89 6.97
N PRO A 89 7.57 4.45 6.56
CA PRO A 89 6.31 4.86 7.18
C PRO A 89 6.19 4.51 8.67
N ILE A 90 6.87 3.44 9.12
CA ILE A 90 6.94 3.09 10.54
C ILE A 90 7.60 4.22 11.33
N MET A 91 8.68 4.79 10.75
CA MET A 91 9.39 5.92 11.34
C MET A 91 8.60 7.23 11.25
N TYR A 92 7.79 7.42 10.18
CA TYR A 92 6.95 8.62 10.04
C TYR A 92 5.91 8.70 11.17
N GLU A 93 5.35 7.56 11.58
CA GLU A 93 4.41 7.44 12.70
C GLU A 93 5.13 7.27 14.06
N ARG A 94 6.47 7.42 14.11
CA ARG A 94 7.30 7.27 15.33
C ARG A 94 7.13 5.94 16.04
N CYS A 95 6.82 4.90 15.26
CA CYS A 95 6.76 3.52 15.73
C CYS A 95 8.16 2.90 15.84
N GLU A 96 8.26 1.82 16.61
CA GLU A 96 9.48 1.04 16.80
C GLU A 96 9.48 -0.13 15.78
N PRO A 97 10.36 -0.17 14.75
CA PRO A 97 10.42 -1.29 13.82
C PRO A 97 11.11 -2.50 14.46
N VAL A 98 10.52 -3.67 14.30
CA VAL A 98 11.15 -4.96 14.61
C VAL A 98 11.30 -5.76 13.33
N PHE A 99 12.53 -6.05 12.95
CA PHE A 99 12.84 -6.71 11.70
C PHE A 99 12.83 -8.23 11.84
N ILE A 100 12.25 -8.89 10.83
CA ILE A 100 12.13 -10.35 10.76
C ILE A 100 12.80 -10.81 9.47
N ASP A 101 13.70 -11.75 9.61
CA ASP A 101 14.45 -12.30 8.49
C ASP A 101 13.61 -13.24 7.62
N SER A 102 14.12 -13.51 6.42
CA SER A 102 13.50 -14.36 5.42
C SER A 102 13.74 -15.85 5.69
N ASP A 103 12.93 -16.68 5.07
CA ASP A 103 13.23 -18.10 4.88
C ASP A 103 13.74 -18.38 3.44
N GLU A 104 13.71 -19.63 3.02
CA GLU A 104 14.15 -20.07 1.69
C GLU A 104 13.33 -19.47 0.54
N SER A 105 12.13 -18.93 0.81
CA SER A 105 11.31 -18.24 -0.18
C SER A 105 11.71 -16.79 -0.40
N TRP A 106 12.66 -16.28 0.37
CA TRP A 106 13.10 -14.88 0.46
C TRP A 106 12.05 -13.93 1.05
N ASN A 107 10.86 -14.41 1.31
CA ASN A 107 9.84 -13.69 2.06
C ASN A 107 10.00 -13.93 3.57
N LEU A 108 9.32 -13.11 4.37
CA LEU A 108 9.33 -13.17 5.83
C LEU A 108 9.02 -14.58 6.35
N SER A 109 9.87 -15.07 7.27
CA SER A 109 9.75 -16.42 7.86
C SER A 109 8.65 -16.46 8.93
N PRO A 110 7.60 -17.31 8.80
CA PRO A 110 6.59 -17.48 9.85
C PRO A 110 7.18 -17.97 11.18
N LYS A 111 8.23 -18.81 11.12
CA LYS A 111 8.93 -19.28 12.31
C LYS A 111 9.60 -18.13 13.06
N LEU A 112 10.30 -17.25 12.33
CA LEU A 112 10.96 -16.09 12.93
C LEU A 112 9.97 -15.03 13.38
N LEU A 113 8.81 -14.92 12.70
CA LEU A 113 7.70 -14.07 13.14
C LEU A 113 7.22 -14.45 14.55
N LYS A 114 6.95 -15.74 14.79
CA LYS A 114 6.58 -16.23 16.14
C LYS A 114 7.64 -15.89 17.19
N GLN A 115 8.92 -16.07 16.85
CA GLN A 115 10.01 -15.74 17.77
C GLN A 115 10.12 -14.24 18.04
N ALA A 116 9.92 -13.39 17.03
CA ALA A 116 9.98 -11.95 17.17
C ALA A 116 8.85 -11.44 18.07
N ILE A 117 7.63 -11.96 17.91
CA ILE A 117 6.48 -11.62 18.77
C ILE A 117 6.79 -11.95 20.24
N ILE A 118 7.30 -13.16 20.52
CA ILE A 118 7.64 -13.59 21.89
C ILE A 118 8.75 -12.73 22.50
N LYS A 119 9.74 -12.32 21.69
CA LYS A 119 10.90 -11.55 22.16
C LYS A 119 10.66 -10.04 22.17
N SER A 120 9.57 -9.58 21.56
CA SER A 120 9.27 -8.16 21.49
C SER A 120 9.06 -7.56 22.89
N PRO A 121 9.66 -6.40 23.22
CA PRO A 121 9.50 -5.76 24.52
C PRO A 121 8.07 -5.27 24.78
N LYS A 122 7.31 -5.06 23.72
CA LYS A 122 5.90 -4.67 23.73
C LYS A 122 5.13 -5.54 22.73
N LYS A 123 3.85 -5.76 22.95
CA LYS A 123 2.99 -6.45 21.97
C LYS A 123 3.00 -5.70 20.64
N PRO A 124 3.43 -6.30 19.52
CA PRO A 124 3.36 -5.65 18.22
C PRO A 124 1.92 -5.33 17.84
N LYS A 125 1.70 -4.18 17.20
CA LYS A 125 0.38 -3.72 16.75
C LYS A 125 0.10 -4.09 15.30
N ALA A 126 1.15 -4.09 14.45
CA ALA A 126 1.03 -4.42 13.05
C ALA A 126 2.24 -5.19 12.53
N LEU A 127 2.00 -5.84 11.39
CA LEU A 127 2.99 -6.40 10.48
C LEU A 127 2.82 -5.73 9.11
N ILE A 128 3.91 -5.19 8.57
CA ILE A 128 4.01 -4.88 7.14
C ILE A 128 4.57 -6.12 6.45
N LEU A 129 3.71 -6.82 5.71
CA LEU A 129 4.02 -8.06 5.02
C LEU A 129 4.34 -7.77 3.56
N THR A 130 5.60 -7.88 3.18
CA THR A 130 6.04 -7.68 1.79
C THR A 130 5.87 -8.98 0.99
N HIS A 131 5.37 -8.86 -0.25
CA HIS A 131 5.40 -9.91 -1.26
C HIS A 131 6.56 -9.63 -2.21
N LEU A 132 7.74 -10.10 -1.86
CA LEU A 132 9.01 -9.75 -2.52
C LEU A 132 8.99 -10.17 -4.00
N TYR A 133 9.28 -9.21 -4.90
CA TYR A 133 9.27 -9.41 -6.36
C TYR A 133 8.00 -10.07 -6.91
N GLY A 134 6.85 -9.84 -6.24
CA GLY A 134 5.56 -10.41 -6.65
C GLY A 134 5.35 -11.87 -6.23
N GLN A 135 6.30 -12.47 -5.51
CA GLN A 135 6.14 -13.80 -4.95
C GLN A 135 5.36 -13.75 -3.64
N ALA A 136 4.31 -14.54 -3.54
CA ALA A 136 3.50 -14.62 -2.32
C ALA A 136 4.35 -15.07 -1.11
N ALA A 137 4.26 -14.35 0.00
CA ALA A 137 4.70 -14.84 1.29
C ALA A 137 3.84 -16.07 1.71
N LYS A 138 4.23 -16.78 2.77
CA LYS A 138 3.43 -17.88 3.36
C LYS A 138 2.19 -17.31 4.09
N ILE A 139 1.24 -16.78 3.30
CA ILE A 139 0.13 -15.93 3.76
C ILE A 139 -0.69 -16.62 4.84
N ASP A 140 -1.13 -17.87 4.61
CA ASP A 140 -2.02 -18.57 5.53
C ASP A 140 -1.41 -18.69 6.93
N GLU A 141 -0.14 -19.12 7.02
CA GLU A 141 0.58 -19.26 8.28
C GLU A 141 0.78 -17.91 8.98
N ILE A 142 1.13 -16.87 8.21
CA ILE A 142 1.39 -15.52 8.74
C ILE A 142 0.10 -14.89 9.25
N LEU A 143 -0.99 -15.00 8.49
CA LEU A 143 -2.29 -14.45 8.90
C LEU A 143 -2.84 -15.16 10.14
N GLU A 144 -2.68 -16.49 10.22
CA GLU A 144 -3.07 -17.24 11.43
C GLU A 144 -2.30 -16.77 12.67
N ILE A 145 -0.98 -16.59 12.55
CA ILE A 145 -0.14 -16.06 13.64
C ILE A 145 -0.63 -14.67 14.06
N CYS A 146 -0.78 -13.76 13.10
CA CYS A 146 -1.19 -12.37 13.37
C CYS A 146 -2.58 -12.30 13.98
N LYS A 147 -3.53 -13.12 13.49
CA LYS A 147 -4.88 -13.19 14.04
C LYS A 147 -4.91 -13.66 15.48
N ASN A 148 -4.14 -14.69 15.82
CA ASN A 148 -4.06 -15.22 17.19
C ASN A 148 -3.46 -14.23 18.16
N GLU A 149 -2.62 -13.33 17.69
CA GLU A 149 -1.93 -12.29 18.47
C GLU A 149 -2.60 -10.91 18.36
N ASP A 150 -3.72 -10.79 17.63
CA ASP A 150 -4.41 -9.52 17.36
C ASP A 150 -3.45 -8.45 16.79
N ILE A 151 -2.65 -8.87 15.80
CA ILE A 151 -1.72 -8.03 15.05
C ILE A 151 -2.35 -7.68 13.70
N LYS A 152 -2.43 -6.40 13.37
CA LYS A 152 -2.93 -5.92 12.08
C LYS A 152 -1.95 -6.26 10.95
N VAL A 153 -2.45 -6.65 9.78
CA VAL A 153 -1.61 -6.98 8.64
C VAL A 153 -1.82 -5.98 7.52
N ILE A 154 -0.74 -5.31 7.13
CA ILE A 154 -0.68 -4.42 5.97
C ILE A 154 0.18 -5.12 4.92
N GLU A 155 -0.39 -5.46 3.77
CA GLU A 155 0.37 -6.07 2.69
C GLU A 155 1.09 -5.00 1.86
N ASP A 156 2.42 -5.05 1.84
CA ASP A 156 3.20 -4.34 0.84
C ASP A 156 3.25 -5.18 -0.43
N ALA A 157 2.27 -4.96 -1.30
CA ALA A 157 2.14 -5.57 -2.61
C ALA A 157 2.66 -4.67 -3.74
N ALA A 158 3.63 -3.77 -3.43
CA ALA A 158 4.17 -2.80 -4.38
C ALA A 158 4.76 -3.43 -5.66
N GLU A 159 5.08 -4.71 -5.63
CA GLU A 159 5.60 -5.49 -6.77
C GLU A 159 4.69 -6.67 -7.14
N ALA A 160 3.51 -6.78 -6.52
CA ALA A 160 2.70 -7.98 -6.59
C ALA A 160 1.34 -7.81 -7.31
N LEU A 161 1.11 -6.66 -7.98
CA LEU A 161 -0.08 -6.51 -8.82
C LEU A 161 -0.05 -7.56 -9.95
N GLY A 162 -1.15 -8.33 -10.07
CA GLY A 162 -1.24 -9.46 -11.01
C GLY A 162 -0.79 -10.78 -10.43
N GLY A 163 -0.19 -10.80 -9.22
CA GLY A 163 0.08 -12.01 -8.47
C GLY A 163 -1.14 -12.49 -7.71
N PHE A 164 -1.26 -13.81 -7.59
CA PHE A 164 -2.36 -14.45 -6.86
C PHE A 164 -1.81 -15.51 -5.90
N TYR A 165 -2.50 -15.67 -4.78
CA TYR A 165 -2.34 -16.82 -3.91
C TYR A 165 -3.66 -17.60 -3.90
N GLY A 166 -3.66 -18.82 -4.45
CA GLY A 166 -4.90 -19.48 -4.83
C GLY A 166 -5.68 -18.65 -5.87
N ASN A 167 -6.92 -18.32 -5.56
CA ASN A 167 -7.79 -17.52 -6.45
C ASN A 167 -7.96 -16.07 -5.99
N LYS A 168 -7.12 -15.60 -5.06
CA LYS A 168 -7.24 -14.27 -4.48
C LYS A 168 -6.00 -13.43 -4.77
N ALA A 169 -6.18 -12.18 -5.19
CA ALA A 169 -5.11 -11.28 -5.53
C ALA A 169 -4.24 -10.95 -4.32
N LEU A 170 -2.92 -10.91 -4.50
CA LEU A 170 -1.98 -10.43 -3.48
C LEU A 170 -2.26 -8.95 -3.19
N GLY A 171 -2.17 -8.56 -1.91
CA GLY A 171 -2.55 -7.23 -1.45
C GLY A 171 -4.01 -7.12 -0.96
N THR A 172 -4.77 -8.24 -0.95
CA THR A 172 -6.18 -8.23 -0.54
C THR A 172 -6.49 -9.12 0.66
N PHE A 173 -5.49 -9.72 1.29
CA PHE A 173 -5.64 -10.68 2.39
C PHE A 173 -5.65 -10.01 3.76
N GLY A 174 -4.85 -8.96 3.97
CA GLY A 174 -4.69 -8.26 5.23
C GLY A 174 -5.82 -7.26 5.52
N ASP A 175 -5.61 -6.46 6.58
CA ASP A 175 -6.50 -5.33 6.93
C ASP A 175 -6.44 -4.23 5.86
N ALA A 176 -5.27 -4.03 5.25
CA ALA A 176 -5.04 -3.16 4.10
C ALA A 176 -3.94 -3.74 3.19
N GLY A 177 -3.95 -3.37 1.92
CA GLY A 177 -2.88 -3.66 0.98
C GLY A 177 -2.50 -2.42 0.19
N VAL A 178 -1.27 -2.42 -0.33
CA VAL A 178 -0.75 -1.28 -1.07
C VAL A 178 -0.05 -1.74 -2.34
N TYR A 179 -0.43 -1.16 -3.48
CA TYR A 179 0.24 -1.34 -4.77
C TYR A 179 1.06 -0.11 -5.14
N SER A 180 2.11 -0.30 -5.95
CA SER A 180 2.94 0.77 -6.48
C SER A 180 2.82 0.87 -7.99
N PHE A 181 2.71 2.11 -8.47
CA PHE A 181 2.71 2.48 -9.88
C PHE A 181 3.88 3.41 -10.20
N ASN A 182 5.00 3.25 -9.46
CA ASN A 182 6.24 3.97 -9.76
C ASN A 182 6.84 3.52 -11.10
N GLY A 183 7.73 4.33 -11.66
CA GLY A 183 8.26 4.15 -13.01
C GLY A 183 8.90 2.80 -13.34
N ASN A 184 9.31 2.03 -12.34
CA ASN A 184 9.94 0.71 -12.49
C ASN A 184 9.00 -0.48 -12.18
N LYS A 185 7.71 -0.21 -11.97
CA LYS A 185 6.74 -1.27 -11.63
C LYS A 185 6.13 -1.91 -12.88
N ILE A 186 5.42 -3.02 -12.70
CA ILE A 186 4.79 -3.78 -13.80
C ILE A 186 3.82 -2.91 -14.62
N ILE A 187 3.12 -2.01 -13.94
CA ILE A 187 2.30 -0.95 -14.54
C ILE A 187 2.72 0.35 -13.86
N THR A 188 2.90 1.42 -14.63
CA THR A 188 3.34 2.71 -14.11
C THR A 188 2.40 3.84 -14.49
N THR A 189 2.25 4.79 -13.56
CA THR A 189 1.68 6.12 -13.77
C THR A 189 2.75 7.20 -13.62
N SER A 190 4.03 6.89 -13.96
CA SER A 190 5.23 7.68 -13.66
C SER A 190 5.54 7.68 -12.15
N GLY A 191 4.65 8.14 -11.34
CA GLY A 191 4.63 8.01 -9.88
C GLY A 191 3.20 7.81 -9.41
N GLY A 192 2.96 6.84 -8.54
CA GLY A 192 1.64 6.54 -8.02
C GLY A 192 1.64 5.37 -7.05
N GLY A 193 0.54 5.24 -6.33
CA GLY A 193 0.24 4.13 -5.43
C GLY A 193 -1.25 3.93 -5.30
N MET A 194 -1.64 2.80 -4.72
CA MET A 194 -3.04 2.49 -4.42
C MET A 194 -3.10 1.81 -3.06
N LEU A 195 -3.91 2.35 -2.14
CA LEU A 195 -4.29 1.67 -0.91
C LEU A 195 -5.61 0.96 -1.17
N VAL A 196 -5.70 -0.30 -0.78
CA VAL A 196 -6.91 -1.12 -0.92
C VAL A 196 -7.30 -1.76 0.39
N SER A 197 -8.60 -1.93 0.62
CA SER A 197 -9.14 -2.64 1.78
C SER A 197 -10.61 -3.03 1.57
N ASN A 198 -11.06 -4.07 2.26
CA ASN A 198 -12.49 -4.36 2.38
C ASN A 198 -13.18 -3.50 3.47
N ASP A 199 -12.42 -2.81 4.31
CA ASP A 199 -12.94 -1.88 5.31
C ASP A 199 -13.14 -0.49 4.68
N GLU A 200 -14.40 -0.15 4.39
CA GLU A 200 -14.80 1.14 3.85
C GLU A 200 -14.39 2.31 4.76
N LYS A 201 -14.48 2.13 6.09
CA LYS A 201 -14.14 3.18 7.05
C LYS A 201 -12.66 3.49 7.04
N LEU A 202 -11.82 2.44 6.90
CA LEU A 202 -10.38 2.59 6.76
C LEU A 202 -10.04 3.44 5.53
N VAL A 203 -10.60 3.08 4.36
CA VAL A 203 -10.31 3.77 3.10
C VAL A 203 -10.86 5.20 3.10
N ALA A 204 -12.07 5.42 3.64
CA ALA A 204 -12.64 6.76 3.80
C ALA A 204 -11.77 7.66 4.70
N LYS A 205 -11.27 7.13 5.82
CA LYS A 205 -10.37 7.86 6.72
C LYS A 205 -9.01 8.13 6.07
N ALA A 206 -8.47 7.17 5.29
CA ALA A 206 -7.25 7.37 4.51
C ALA A 206 -7.44 8.48 3.44
N ARG A 207 -8.59 8.51 2.77
CA ARG A 207 -8.95 9.57 1.82
C ARG A 207 -9.00 10.93 2.49
N TYR A 208 -9.62 11.04 3.64
CA TYR A 208 -9.65 12.27 4.44
C TYR A 208 -8.22 12.77 4.76
N TYR A 209 -7.35 11.89 5.25
CA TYR A 209 -5.96 12.27 5.53
C TYR A 209 -5.16 12.60 4.27
N SER A 210 -5.39 11.91 3.15
CA SER A 210 -4.69 12.18 1.88
C SER A 210 -5.03 13.54 1.27
N THR A 211 -6.16 14.12 1.69
CA THR A 211 -6.69 15.43 1.24
C THR A 211 -6.57 16.50 2.32
N GLN A 212 -5.46 16.55 3.03
CA GLN A 212 -5.10 17.50 4.08
C GLN A 212 -5.99 17.46 5.33
N ALA A 213 -6.76 16.40 5.56
CA ALA A 213 -7.74 16.31 6.67
C ALA A 213 -8.71 17.51 6.69
N ARG A 214 -9.16 17.91 5.49
CA ARG A 214 -10.14 18.99 5.36
C ARG A 214 -11.53 18.48 5.68
N GLU A 215 -12.23 19.19 6.57
CA GLU A 215 -13.63 18.91 6.89
C GLU A 215 -14.57 19.20 5.69
N PRO A 216 -15.67 18.44 5.52
CA PRO A 216 -16.63 18.62 4.43
C PRO A 216 -17.56 19.81 4.68
N LEU A 217 -16.98 21.00 4.93
CA LEU A 217 -17.69 22.24 5.20
C LEU A 217 -17.50 23.26 4.07
N LEU A 218 -18.35 24.29 4.00
CA LEU A 218 -18.23 25.36 3.00
C LEU A 218 -16.98 26.21 3.21
N HIS A 219 -16.54 26.38 4.45
CA HIS A 219 -15.30 27.05 4.82
C HIS A 219 -14.17 26.03 5.05
N TYR A 220 -12.94 26.49 5.08
CA TYR A 220 -11.79 25.63 5.44
C TYR A 220 -11.76 25.44 6.95
N GLU A 221 -11.88 24.17 7.37
CA GLU A 221 -11.71 23.74 8.75
C GLU A 221 -10.95 22.42 8.79
N HIS A 222 -10.11 22.25 9.79
CA HIS A 222 -9.27 21.06 10.00
C HIS A 222 -9.31 20.71 11.48
N LEU A 223 -9.91 19.59 11.82
CA LEU A 223 -9.92 19.03 13.19
C LEU A 223 -8.69 18.15 13.47
N ASP A 224 -7.99 17.75 12.42
CA ASP A 224 -6.74 16.99 12.46
C ASP A 224 -5.80 17.49 11.36
N TYR A 225 -4.54 17.07 11.37
CA TYR A 225 -3.63 17.32 10.28
C TYR A 225 -3.61 16.15 9.29
N GLY A 226 -3.48 16.46 8.02
CA GLY A 226 -3.41 15.48 6.94
C GLY A 226 -2.26 15.79 5.98
N TYR A 227 -2.26 15.12 4.84
CA TYR A 227 -1.17 15.11 3.88
C TYR A 227 -1.67 15.51 2.49
N ASN A 228 -0.78 15.91 1.63
CA ASN A 228 -1.05 16.08 0.21
C ASN A 228 -0.56 14.83 -0.55
N TYR A 229 -1.32 13.73 -0.45
CA TYR A 229 -0.96 12.42 -0.98
C TYR A 229 -1.82 11.97 -2.16
N ARG A 230 -2.63 12.87 -2.72
CA ARG A 230 -3.51 12.57 -3.86
C ARG A 230 -2.73 12.29 -5.14
N LEU A 231 -3.23 11.36 -5.96
CA LEU A 231 -2.80 11.20 -7.33
C LEU A 231 -3.39 12.29 -8.22
N SER A 232 -2.67 12.73 -9.24
CA SER A 232 -3.20 13.65 -10.25
C SER A 232 -4.09 12.90 -11.25
N ASN A 233 -4.91 13.66 -11.98
CA ASN A 233 -5.78 13.12 -13.02
C ASN A 233 -5.02 12.79 -14.34
N VAL A 234 -3.73 13.18 -14.43
CA VAL A 234 -2.83 12.90 -15.57
C VAL A 234 -2.09 11.60 -15.37
#